data_c9a9607c4513f76cedc27b1d38e389d1
#
_entry.id   c9a9607c4513f76cedc27b1d38e389d1
#
_cell.length_a   1.000
_cell.length_b   1.000
_cell.length_c   1.000
_cell.angle_alpha   90.00
_cell.angle_beta   90.00
_cell.angle_gamma   90.00
#
_symmetry.space_group_name_H-M   'P 1'
#
loop_
_entity.id
_entity.type
_entity.pdbx_description
1 polymer ?
#
loop_
_entity_poly.entity_id
_entity_poly.type
_entity_poly.pdbx_seq_one_letter_code
_entity_poly.pdbx_strand_id
1 'polypeptide(L)'
;MNKYLDIAPEVQEALAAGKPVVALESTIISHGMPYPKNVQTALTVEQTIRENGAVPATIAVIGGRLKAGLSADEIEYLGKAGRKVAKASRRDLPALVARKADGATTVTTTMMIAHMAGIRIFATGGIGGVHRGAETTMDISADLEELAQTPVMVVCAGAKSILDLGLTLEYLETKGVPVIGYGTEELPAFYTRKSGFGVDYRVDSPEELAAMFRAQRDMNYKGGMLVTNPIPEEYAMDKAVIDAAIEQALREANEQGVHGKETTPFLLARVVELTGGESLESNIQLVLNNARLAARTAALL
;
A
#
# COMPACT_ATOMS: atom_id res chain seq x y z
N MET A 1 22.58 -12.10 -3.83
CA MET A 1 21.18 -11.99 -4.29
C MET A 1 20.36 -13.11 -3.63
N ASN A 2 19.14 -12.86 -3.19
CA ASN A 2 18.29 -13.88 -2.56
C ASN A 2 17.92 -14.94 -3.61
N LYS A 3 18.17 -16.24 -3.32
CA LYS A 3 17.93 -17.35 -4.27
C LYS A 3 16.45 -17.54 -4.67
N TYR A 4 15.53 -16.93 -3.94
CA TYR A 4 14.08 -17.00 -4.20
C TYR A 4 13.54 -15.78 -4.92
N LEU A 5 14.38 -14.75 -5.14
CA LEU A 5 14.00 -13.48 -5.76
C LEU A 5 14.25 -13.51 -7.27
N ASP A 6 13.23 -13.16 -8.05
CA ASP A 6 13.28 -12.89 -9.46
C ASP A 6 12.98 -11.41 -9.70
N ILE A 7 13.89 -10.72 -10.36
CA ILE A 7 13.71 -9.32 -10.74
C ILE A 7 13.51 -9.28 -12.25
N ALA A 8 12.45 -8.61 -12.70
CA ALA A 8 12.20 -8.43 -14.13
C ALA A 8 13.38 -7.70 -14.81
N PRO A 9 13.75 -8.07 -16.05
CA PRO A 9 14.91 -7.47 -16.74
C PRO A 9 14.87 -5.94 -16.75
N GLU A 10 13.74 -5.33 -17.09
CA GLU A 10 13.57 -3.87 -17.09
C GLU A 10 13.87 -3.24 -15.72
N VAL A 11 13.38 -3.86 -14.63
CA VAL A 11 13.62 -3.40 -13.25
C VAL A 11 15.09 -3.54 -12.89
N GLN A 12 15.70 -4.68 -13.24
CA GLN A 12 17.11 -4.94 -12.98
C GLN A 12 18.02 -3.95 -13.71
N GLU A 13 17.75 -3.68 -14.99
CA GLU A 13 18.48 -2.70 -15.80
C GLU A 13 18.32 -1.29 -15.25
N ALA A 14 17.09 -0.91 -14.83
CA ALA A 14 16.84 0.39 -14.24
C ALA A 14 17.62 0.59 -12.95
N LEU A 15 17.58 -0.39 -12.03
CA LEU A 15 18.34 -0.35 -10.78
C LEU A 15 19.85 -0.28 -11.01
N ALA A 16 20.38 -1.08 -11.95
CA ALA A 16 21.80 -1.08 -12.30
C ALA A 16 22.26 0.26 -12.90
N ALA A 17 21.38 0.93 -13.63
CA ALA A 17 21.64 2.25 -14.24
C ALA A 17 21.35 3.43 -13.30
N GLY A 18 20.96 3.18 -12.04
CA GLY A 18 20.56 4.23 -11.09
C GLY A 18 19.28 4.99 -11.51
N LYS A 19 18.44 4.36 -12.33
CA LYS A 19 17.15 4.95 -12.71
C LYS A 19 16.09 4.75 -11.64
N PRO A 20 15.10 5.66 -11.52
CA PRO A 20 14.05 5.55 -10.52
C PRO A 20 13.16 4.32 -10.75
N VAL A 21 12.91 3.57 -9.69
CA VAL A 21 12.02 2.40 -9.67
C VAL A 21 11.03 2.56 -8.52
N VAL A 22 9.74 2.30 -8.78
CA VAL A 22 8.67 2.35 -7.78
C VAL A 22 8.03 0.98 -7.66
N ALA A 23 8.02 0.43 -6.44
CA ALA A 23 7.30 -0.81 -6.13
C ALA A 23 5.78 -0.59 -6.08
N LEU A 24 5.02 -1.63 -6.43
CA LEU A 24 3.56 -1.69 -6.33
C LEU A 24 3.14 -3.01 -5.70
N GLU A 25 2.09 -3.00 -4.87
CA GLU A 25 1.52 -4.21 -4.28
C GLU A 25 0.60 -4.97 -5.27
N SER A 26 0.30 -6.22 -4.97
CA SER A 26 -0.63 -7.03 -5.75
C SER A 26 -1.92 -7.42 -5.01
N THR A 27 -2.06 -7.08 -3.71
CA THR A 27 -3.33 -7.29 -3.00
C THR A 27 -4.48 -6.51 -3.65
N ILE A 28 -4.22 -5.31 -4.16
CA ILE A 28 -5.21 -4.53 -4.89
C ILE A 28 -5.72 -5.27 -6.14
N ILE A 29 -4.89 -6.09 -6.76
CA ILE A 29 -5.22 -6.87 -7.96
C ILE A 29 -6.10 -8.06 -7.58
N SER A 30 -5.69 -8.87 -6.59
CA SER A 30 -6.37 -10.15 -6.29
C SER A 30 -7.49 -10.04 -5.25
N HIS A 31 -7.45 -9.03 -4.38
CA HIS A 31 -8.37 -8.91 -3.23
C HIS A 31 -9.05 -7.55 -3.11
N GLY A 32 -8.62 -6.54 -3.87
CA GLY A 32 -9.08 -5.16 -3.69
C GLY A 32 -10.19 -4.74 -4.64
N MET A 33 -10.27 -5.32 -5.82
CA MET A 33 -11.20 -4.90 -6.88
C MET A 33 -11.70 -6.10 -7.70
N PRO A 34 -12.91 -6.01 -8.30
CA PRO A 34 -13.42 -7.06 -9.18
C PRO A 34 -12.70 -7.08 -10.54
N TYR A 35 -12.57 -8.26 -11.12
CA TYR A 35 -12.14 -8.44 -12.51
C TYR A 35 -13.23 -7.94 -13.48
N PRO A 36 -12.90 -7.27 -14.59
CA PRO A 36 -11.56 -6.93 -15.10
C PRO A 36 -11.00 -5.58 -14.59
N LYS A 37 -11.73 -4.84 -13.76
CA LYS A 37 -11.35 -3.50 -13.29
C LYS A 37 -10.02 -3.53 -12.52
N ASN A 38 -9.74 -4.60 -11.77
CA ASN A 38 -8.48 -4.79 -11.03
C ASN A 38 -7.25 -4.79 -11.95
N VAL A 39 -7.29 -5.52 -13.06
CA VAL A 39 -6.20 -5.56 -14.06
C VAL A 39 -6.03 -4.21 -14.74
N GLN A 40 -7.13 -3.61 -15.18
CA GLN A 40 -7.12 -2.30 -15.81
C GLN A 40 -6.48 -1.26 -14.89
N THR A 41 -6.86 -1.26 -13.61
CA THR A 41 -6.30 -0.34 -12.62
C THR A 41 -4.81 -0.58 -12.42
N ALA A 42 -4.37 -1.83 -12.26
CA ALA A 42 -2.95 -2.16 -12.07
C ALA A 42 -2.10 -1.66 -13.26
N LEU A 43 -2.52 -1.93 -14.48
CA LEU A 43 -1.82 -1.47 -15.69
C LEU A 43 -1.83 0.06 -15.82
N THR A 44 -2.94 0.72 -15.44
CA THR A 44 -3.01 2.19 -15.43
C THR A 44 -2.07 2.81 -14.40
N VAL A 45 -1.92 2.18 -13.22
CA VAL A 45 -0.97 2.62 -12.18
C VAL A 45 0.46 2.46 -12.68
N GLU A 46 0.82 1.34 -13.30
CA GLU A 46 2.14 1.17 -13.93
C GLU A 46 2.41 2.22 -15.01
N GLN A 47 1.43 2.46 -15.87
CA GLN A 47 1.55 3.49 -16.92
C GLN A 47 1.74 4.89 -16.31
N THR A 48 1.02 5.21 -15.24
CA THR A 48 1.16 6.49 -14.52
C THR A 48 2.57 6.67 -13.97
N ILE A 49 3.20 5.62 -13.45
CA ILE A 49 4.60 5.67 -12.99
C ILE A 49 5.54 5.93 -14.17
N ARG A 50 5.35 5.25 -15.32
CA ARG A 50 6.16 5.45 -16.53
C ARG A 50 6.05 6.88 -17.06
N GLU A 51 4.86 7.42 -17.14
CA GLU A 51 4.60 8.80 -17.57
C GLU A 51 5.23 9.86 -16.66
N ASN A 52 5.50 9.50 -15.39
CA ASN A 52 6.21 10.35 -14.44
C ASN A 52 7.70 10.01 -14.29
N GLY A 53 8.28 9.27 -15.26
CA GLY A 53 9.72 9.10 -15.43
C GLY A 53 10.36 8.00 -14.60
N ALA A 54 9.58 7.09 -14.00
CA ALA A 54 10.08 5.96 -13.22
C ALA A 54 9.68 4.60 -13.84
N VAL A 55 10.35 3.53 -13.44
CA VAL A 55 10.02 2.17 -13.83
C VAL A 55 9.15 1.54 -12.76
N PRO A 56 7.94 1.03 -13.10
CA PRO A 56 7.10 0.32 -12.14
C PRO A 56 7.62 -1.09 -11.89
N ALA A 57 7.47 -1.55 -10.66
CA ALA A 57 7.80 -2.91 -10.26
C ALA A 57 6.63 -3.48 -9.41
N THR A 58 5.62 -4.04 -10.06
CA THR A 58 4.55 -4.75 -9.36
C THR A 58 5.10 -6.02 -8.74
N ILE A 59 4.81 -6.25 -7.45
CA ILE A 59 5.40 -7.29 -6.62
C ILE A 59 4.35 -8.35 -6.27
N ALA A 60 4.72 -9.62 -6.41
CA ALA A 60 3.90 -10.76 -6.01
C ALA A 60 4.77 -11.99 -5.70
N VAL A 61 4.14 -13.06 -5.24
CA VAL A 61 4.72 -14.40 -5.19
C VAL A 61 4.02 -15.25 -6.24
N ILE A 62 4.77 -15.83 -7.19
CA ILE A 62 4.22 -16.71 -8.23
C ILE A 62 5.05 -17.99 -8.28
N GLY A 63 4.38 -19.14 -8.12
CA GLY A 63 5.05 -20.44 -8.08
C GLY A 63 6.10 -20.56 -6.96
N GLY A 64 5.91 -19.83 -5.85
CA GLY A 64 6.87 -19.73 -4.74
C GLY A 64 8.09 -18.86 -5.03
N ARG A 65 8.11 -18.11 -6.13
CA ARG A 65 9.15 -17.13 -6.46
C ARG A 65 8.70 -15.74 -6.04
N LEU A 66 9.58 -15.01 -5.35
CA LEU A 66 9.37 -13.61 -5.01
C LEU A 66 9.67 -12.78 -6.25
N LYS A 67 8.67 -12.15 -6.83
CA LYS A 67 8.78 -11.40 -8.07
C LYS A 67 8.84 -9.90 -7.80
N ALA A 68 9.82 -9.21 -8.39
CA ALA A 68 9.90 -7.75 -8.43
C ALA A 68 9.83 -7.30 -9.90
N GLY A 69 8.68 -6.80 -10.29
CA GLY A 69 8.26 -6.58 -11.68
C GLY A 69 7.51 -7.79 -12.24
N LEU A 70 6.23 -7.59 -12.51
CA LEU A 70 5.37 -8.59 -13.17
C LEU A 70 5.21 -8.25 -14.65
N SER A 71 5.05 -9.27 -15.49
CA SER A 71 4.57 -9.09 -16.85
C SER A 71 3.06 -8.79 -16.86
N ALA A 72 2.56 -8.25 -17.98
CA ALA A 72 1.12 -8.04 -18.16
C ALA A 72 0.32 -9.35 -18.03
N ASP A 73 0.87 -10.47 -18.50
CA ASP A 73 0.24 -11.78 -18.37
C ASP A 73 0.18 -12.25 -16.91
N GLU A 74 1.21 -11.98 -16.12
CA GLU A 74 1.23 -12.29 -14.68
C GLU A 74 0.22 -11.42 -13.90
N ILE A 75 0.08 -10.14 -14.26
CA ILE A 75 -0.95 -9.24 -13.71
C ILE A 75 -2.34 -9.75 -14.07
N GLU A 76 -2.56 -10.12 -15.33
CA GLU A 76 -3.83 -10.70 -15.82
C GLU A 76 -4.17 -12.00 -15.10
N TYR A 77 -3.16 -12.88 -14.92
CA TYR A 77 -3.31 -14.12 -14.15
C TYR A 77 -3.77 -13.87 -12.73
N LEU A 78 -3.10 -12.97 -11.99
CA LEU A 78 -3.47 -12.62 -10.62
C LEU A 78 -4.86 -12.00 -10.52
N GLY A 79 -5.22 -11.17 -11.51
CA GLY A 79 -6.53 -10.54 -11.59
C GLY A 79 -7.67 -11.54 -11.80
N LYS A 80 -7.48 -12.51 -12.69
CA LYS A 80 -8.45 -13.59 -12.94
C LYS A 80 -8.55 -14.57 -11.78
N ALA A 81 -7.41 -14.92 -11.18
CA ALA A 81 -7.36 -15.84 -10.06
C ALA A 81 -8.04 -15.24 -8.80
N GLY A 82 -7.94 -13.92 -8.62
CA GLY A 82 -8.63 -13.21 -7.56
C GLY A 82 -8.36 -13.82 -6.17
N ARG A 83 -9.38 -14.00 -5.37
CA ARG A 83 -9.29 -14.54 -4.00
C ARG A 83 -8.77 -15.98 -3.88
N LYS A 84 -8.58 -16.68 -4.99
CA LYS A 84 -7.91 -18.00 -4.99
C LYS A 84 -6.41 -17.89 -4.70
N VAL A 85 -5.82 -16.74 -5.00
CA VAL A 85 -4.43 -16.43 -4.64
C VAL A 85 -4.37 -16.02 -3.17
N ALA A 86 -3.39 -16.54 -2.44
CA ALA A 86 -3.24 -16.22 -1.01
C ALA A 86 -2.97 -14.72 -0.80
N LYS A 87 -3.63 -14.10 0.18
CA LYS A 87 -3.23 -12.77 0.67
C LYS A 87 -1.98 -12.96 1.53
N ALA A 88 -0.84 -12.57 0.98
CA ALA A 88 0.48 -12.83 1.56
C ALA A 88 0.92 -11.71 2.50
N SER A 89 1.10 -12.03 3.77
CA SER A 89 1.79 -11.20 4.75
C SER A 89 3.13 -11.83 5.14
N ARG A 90 3.92 -11.19 6.01
CA ARG A 90 5.25 -11.64 6.42
C ARG A 90 5.29 -13.14 6.78
N ARG A 91 4.34 -13.60 7.60
CA ARG A 91 4.27 -14.99 8.07
C ARG A 91 3.99 -16.02 6.98
N ASP A 92 3.43 -15.58 5.84
CA ASP A 92 3.00 -16.47 4.76
C ASP A 92 4.15 -16.78 3.78
N LEU A 93 5.14 -15.86 3.65
CA LEU A 93 6.21 -16.00 2.65
C LEU A 93 6.97 -17.33 2.71
N PRO A 94 7.44 -17.83 3.88
CA PRO A 94 8.17 -19.11 3.92
C PRO A 94 7.31 -20.28 3.46
N ALA A 95 6.01 -20.29 3.79
CA ALA A 95 5.09 -21.33 3.39
C ALA A 95 4.78 -21.29 1.89
N LEU A 96 4.56 -20.09 1.32
CA LEU A 96 4.33 -19.91 -0.11
C LEU A 96 5.54 -20.36 -0.93
N VAL A 97 6.74 -19.96 -0.52
CA VAL A 97 7.99 -20.38 -1.16
C VAL A 97 8.17 -21.89 -1.11
N ALA A 98 8.02 -22.49 0.07
CA ALA A 98 8.23 -23.94 0.25
C ALA A 98 7.21 -24.79 -0.52
N ARG A 99 5.96 -24.29 -0.63
CA ARG A 99 4.87 -24.99 -1.33
C ARG A 99 4.79 -24.66 -2.81
N LYS A 100 5.65 -23.78 -3.32
CA LYS A 100 5.60 -23.23 -4.69
C LYS A 100 4.21 -22.67 -5.01
N ALA A 101 3.63 -21.96 -4.06
CA ALA A 101 2.28 -21.40 -4.15
C ALA A 101 2.30 -19.92 -4.53
N ASP A 102 1.13 -19.40 -4.93
CA ASP A 102 0.95 -18.00 -5.33
C ASP A 102 0.47 -17.16 -4.16
N GLY A 103 0.92 -15.90 -4.14
CA GLY A 103 0.55 -14.92 -3.13
C GLY A 103 0.50 -13.50 -3.69
N ALA A 104 -0.61 -12.82 -3.45
CA ALA A 104 -0.73 -11.38 -3.65
C ALA A 104 -0.16 -10.66 -2.44
N THR A 105 0.81 -9.77 -2.65
CA THR A 105 1.56 -9.12 -1.58
C THR A 105 0.79 -7.97 -0.95
N THR A 106 0.75 -7.95 0.39
CA THR A 106 0.30 -6.80 1.19
C THR A 106 1.40 -5.73 1.24
N VAL A 107 1.14 -4.59 1.88
CA VAL A 107 2.17 -3.56 2.15
C VAL A 107 3.41 -4.19 2.76
N THR A 108 3.24 -5.01 3.80
CA THR A 108 4.31 -5.75 4.48
C THR A 108 5.23 -6.48 3.50
N THR A 109 4.67 -7.42 2.74
CA THR A 109 5.49 -8.28 1.87
C THR A 109 5.98 -7.56 0.62
N THR A 110 5.28 -6.52 0.18
CA THR A 110 5.77 -5.62 -0.88
C THR A 110 7.02 -4.87 -0.42
N MET A 111 7.01 -4.29 0.77
CA MET A 111 8.20 -3.64 1.35
C MET A 111 9.39 -4.60 1.47
N MET A 112 9.15 -5.81 1.99
CA MET A 112 10.21 -6.83 2.14
C MET A 112 10.85 -7.18 0.79
N ILE A 113 10.05 -7.47 -0.23
CA ILE A 113 10.54 -7.88 -1.54
C ILE A 113 11.17 -6.69 -2.28
N ALA A 114 10.58 -5.50 -2.19
CA ALA A 114 11.15 -4.26 -2.72
C ALA A 114 12.55 -4.01 -2.15
N HIS A 115 12.71 -4.10 -0.84
CA HIS A 115 14.01 -3.94 -0.18
C HIS A 115 15.02 -5.01 -0.63
N MET A 116 14.61 -6.27 -0.73
CA MET A 116 15.47 -7.35 -1.24
C MET A 116 15.93 -7.09 -2.68
N ALA A 117 15.09 -6.45 -3.50
CA ALA A 117 15.40 -6.07 -4.88
C ALA A 117 16.22 -4.78 -5.00
N GLY A 118 16.38 -4.00 -3.92
CA GLY A 118 17.06 -2.71 -3.92
C GLY A 118 16.15 -1.52 -4.27
N ILE A 119 14.84 -1.72 -4.29
CA ILE A 119 13.85 -0.66 -4.54
C ILE A 119 13.59 0.11 -3.24
N ARG A 120 13.63 1.44 -3.30
CA ARG A 120 13.61 2.33 -2.12
C ARG A 120 12.25 2.95 -1.82
N ILE A 121 11.34 2.96 -2.79
CA ILE A 121 10.04 3.62 -2.68
C ILE A 121 8.93 2.72 -3.21
N PHE A 122 7.78 2.76 -2.55
CA PHE A 122 6.60 1.96 -2.83
C PHE A 122 5.36 2.85 -2.82
N ALA A 123 4.49 2.73 -3.82
CA ALA A 123 3.21 3.42 -3.90
C ALA A 123 2.05 2.44 -3.67
N THR A 124 1.11 2.82 -2.80
CA THR A 124 -0.10 2.04 -2.52
C THR A 124 -1.30 2.95 -2.29
N GLY A 125 -2.49 2.41 -2.19
CA GLY A 125 -3.69 3.18 -1.82
C GLY A 125 -3.66 3.62 -0.36
N GLY A 126 -3.44 2.68 0.55
CA GLY A 126 -3.38 2.93 1.99
C GLY A 126 -2.86 1.72 2.75
N ILE A 127 -2.22 1.99 3.88
CA ILE A 127 -1.68 0.97 4.75
C ILE A 127 -2.76 0.30 5.60
N GLY A 128 -2.45 -0.89 6.13
CA GLY A 128 -3.11 -1.45 7.29
C GLY A 128 -2.74 -0.66 8.55
N GLY A 129 -3.47 -0.91 9.63
CA GLY A 129 -3.27 -0.22 10.89
C GLY A 129 -3.85 -1.02 12.05
N VAL A 130 -4.17 -0.33 13.13
CA VAL A 130 -4.87 -0.89 14.28
C VAL A 130 -6.35 -0.99 13.95
N HIS A 131 -6.95 -2.18 14.08
CA HIS A 131 -8.38 -2.36 13.87
C HIS A 131 -9.20 -1.79 15.03
N ARG A 132 -10.42 -1.32 14.74
CA ARG A 132 -11.32 -0.87 15.79
C ARG A 132 -11.64 -2.05 16.73
N GLY A 133 -11.54 -1.83 18.04
CA GLY A 133 -11.65 -2.89 19.06
C GLY A 133 -10.35 -3.68 19.29
N ALA A 134 -9.23 -3.23 18.76
CA ALA A 134 -7.92 -3.90 18.93
C ALA A 134 -7.47 -3.96 20.40
N GLU A 135 -7.96 -3.09 21.26
CA GLU A 135 -7.73 -3.11 22.70
C GLU A 135 -8.16 -4.44 23.36
N THR A 136 -9.09 -5.17 22.72
CA THR A 136 -9.53 -6.48 23.17
C THR A 136 -9.10 -7.63 22.27
N THR A 137 -8.93 -7.36 20.97
CA THR A 137 -8.63 -8.41 19.97
C THR A 137 -7.16 -8.50 19.60
N MET A 138 -6.38 -7.44 19.85
CA MET A 138 -5.00 -7.28 19.38
C MET A 138 -4.88 -7.42 17.85
N ASP A 139 -5.95 -7.10 17.09
CA ASP A 139 -5.92 -7.12 15.63
C ASP A 139 -5.22 -5.88 15.08
N ILE A 140 -3.90 -6.02 14.90
CA ILE A 140 -2.99 -4.99 14.42
C ILE A 140 -2.31 -5.51 13.16
N SER A 141 -2.31 -4.69 12.12
CA SER A 141 -1.68 -5.06 10.84
C SER A 141 -0.17 -5.20 10.97
N ALA A 142 0.37 -6.25 10.35
CA ALA A 142 1.81 -6.42 10.21
C ALA A 142 2.49 -5.30 9.38
N ASP A 143 1.72 -4.49 8.68
CA ASP A 143 2.24 -3.35 7.92
C ASP A 143 2.97 -2.36 8.84
N LEU A 144 2.44 -2.14 10.05
CA LEU A 144 3.04 -1.22 11.02
C LEU A 144 4.40 -1.73 11.53
N GLU A 145 4.51 -3.03 11.77
CA GLU A 145 5.79 -3.66 12.15
C GLU A 145 6.79 -3.62 11.00
N GLU A 146 6.34 -3.78 9.76
CA GLU A 146 7.24 -3.74 8.62
C GLU A 146 7.77 -2.33 8.35
N LEU A 147 6.91 -1.32 8.49
CA LEU A 147 7.34 0.08 8.44
C LEU A 147 8.45 0.39 9.44
N ALA A 148 8.41 -0.23 10.63
CA ALA A 148 9.42 -0.04 11.66
C ALA A 148 10.80 -0.67 11.36
N GLN A 149 10.89 -1.63 10.43
CA GLN A 149 12.10 -2.46 10.27
C GLN A 149 12.62 -2.58 8.84
N THR A 150 11.90 -2.06 7.84
CA THR A 150 12.30 -2.17 6.43
C THR A 150 12.42 -0.78 5.82
N PRO A 151 13.62 -0.38 5.36
CA PRO A 151 13.92 0.98 4.93
C PRO A 151 13.43 1.26 3.50
N VAL A 152 12.10 1.30 3.36
CA VAL A 152 11.38 1.66 2.13
C VAL A 152 10.43 2.81 2.46
N MET A 153 10.45 3.86 1.65
CA MET A 153 9.46 4.93 1.73
C MET A 153 8.12 4.43 1.16
N VAL A 154 7.04 4.57 1.92
CA VAL A 154 5.69 4.17 1.50
C VAL A 154 4.84 5.41 1.26
N VAL A 155 4.40 5.62 0.03
CA VAL A 155 3.51 6.72 -0.37
C VAL A 155 2.08 6.18 -0.48
N CYS A 156 1.16 6.75 0.31
CA CYS A 156 -0.22 6.29 0.42
C CYS A 156 -1.18 7.43 0.77
N ALA A 157 -2.48 7.19 0.79
CA ALA A 157 -3.48 8.14 1.28
C ALA A 157 -3.79 7.98 2.79
N GLY A 158 -2.79 7.58 3.57
CA GLY A 158 -2.93 7.27 5.00
C GLY A 158 -3.30 5.82 5.27
N ALA A 159 -3.71 5.50 6.49
CA ALA A 159 -4.29 4.22 6.81
C ALA A 159 -5.73 4.12 6.26
N LYS A 160 -6.17 2.90 5.95
CA LYS A 160 -7.53 2.68 5.45
C LYS A 160 -8.57 3.17 6.47
N SER A 161 -9.57 3.90 6.02
CA SER A 161 -10.58 4.57 6.87
C SER A 161 -11.43 3.64 7.74
N ILE A 162 -11.43 2.34 7.44
CA ILE A 162 -12.07 1.29 8.25
C ILE A 162 -11.34 1.01 9.58
N LEU A 163 -10.13 1.55 9.74
CA LEU A 163 -9.23 1.32 10.88
C LEU A 163 -9.41 2.40 11.97
N ASP A 164 -8.81 2.18 13.12
CA ASP A 164 -8.63 3.19 14.15
C ASP A 164 -7.39 4.02 13.83
N LEU A 165 -7.60 5.24 13.34
CA LEU A 165 -6.52 6.10 12.88
C LEU A 165 -5.69 6.65 14.05
N GLY A 166 -6.34 6.96 15.19
CA GLY A 166 -5.65 7.45 16.39
C GLY A 166 -4.71 6.39 16.95
N LEU A 167 -5.20 5.18 17.22
CA LEU A 167 -4.36 4.08 17.69
C LEU A 167 -3.29 3.67 16.68
N THR A 168 -3.56 3.83 15.37
CA THR A 168 -2.56 3.57 14.33
C THR A 168 -1.39 4.56 14.42
N LEU A 169 -1.66 5.85 14.63
CA LEU A 169 -0.62 6.87 14.81
C LEU A 169 0.21 6.62 16.07
N GLU A 170 -0.44 6.34 17.21
CA GLU A 170 0.24 6.00 18.48
C GLU A 170 1.17 4.78 18.32
N TYR A 171 0.71 3.79 17.56
CA TYR A 171 1.54 2.61 17.29
C TYR A 171 2.76 2.95 16.42
N LEU A 172 2.58 3.76 15.37
CA LEU A 172 3.67 4.20 14.51
C LEU A 172 4.69 5.06 15.27
N GLU A 173 4.22 5.97 16.15
CA GLU A 173 5.09 6.76 17.03
C GLU A 173 5.94 5.85 17.93
N THR A 174 5.30 4.91 18.63
CA THR A 174 6.00 3.93 19.49
C THR A 174 7.07 3.14 18.73
N LYS A 175 6.84 2.87 17.44
CA LYS A 175 7.78 2.15 16.58
C LYS A 175 8.81 3.06 15.91
N GLY A 176 8.73 4.37 16.11
CA GLY A 176 9.66 5.35 15.54
C GLY A 176 9.51 5.51 14.03
N VAL A 177 8.32 5.29 13.48
CA VAL A 177 8.03 5.47 12.06
C VAL A 177 7.51 6.88 11.82
N PRO A 178 8.26 7.75 11.10
CA PRO A 178 7.80 9.10 10.82
C PRO A 178 6.62 9.10 9.86
N VAL A 179 5.59 9.86 10.19
CA VAL A 179 4.38 10.06 9.37
C VAL A 179 4.43 11.46 8.76
N ILE A 180 4.66 11.51 7.46
CA ILE A 180 4.88 12.77 6.71
C ILE A 180 3.62 13.10 5.91
N GLY A 181 3.09 14.32 6.08
CA GLY A 181 2.01 14.85 5.26
C GLY A 181 2.55 15.58 4.03
N TYR A 182 2.19 15.12 2.83
CA TYR A 182 2.52 15.84 1.61
C TYR A 182 1.45 16.89 1.30
N GLY A 183 1.82 18.17 1.41
CA GLY A 183 0.89 19.32 1.26
C GLY A 183 -0.20 19.39 2.33
N THR A 184 -0.03 18.72 3.46
CA THR A 184 -1.03 18.67 4.53
C THR A 184 -0.38 18.57 5.92
N GLU A 185 -1.00 19.22 6.90
CA GLU A 185 -0.66 19.08 8.34
C GLU A 185 -1.54 18.03 9.03
N GLU A 186 -2.54 17.53 8.33
CA GLU A 186 -3.52 16.59 8.85
C GLU A 186 -3.41 15.24 8.12
N LEU A 187 -3.48 14.14 8.87
CA LEU A 187 -3.49 12.78 8.30
C LEU A 187 -4.71 12.61 7.38
N PRO A 188 -4.54 12.28 6.10
CA PRO A 188 -5.67 11.92 5.25
C PRO A 188 -6.26 10.58 5.68
N ALA A 189 -7.58 10.43 5.57
CA ALA A 189 -8.32 9.23 5.95
C ALA A 189 -8.78 8.44 4.74
N PHE A 190 -7.86 8.15 3.82
CA PHE A 190 -8.07 7.34 2.62
C PHE A 190 -9.07 7.99 1.65
N TYR A 191 -10.38 7.85 1.89
CA TYR A 191 -11.45 8.43 1.05
C TYR A 191 -11.68 9.92 1.30
N THR A 192 -11.21 10.44 2.42
CA THR A 192 -11.33 11.86 2.79
C THR A 192 -9.96 12.49 3.00
N ARG A 193 -9.90 13.80 2.76
CA ARG A 193 -8.65 14.55 2.89
C ARG A 193 -8.23 14.81 4.34
N LYS A 194 -9.16 14.64 5.28
CA LYS A 194 -9.00 14.98 6.70
C LYS A 194 -9.54 13.89 7.61
N SER A 195 -8.82 13.64 8.70
CA SER A 195 -9.18 12.67 9.73
C SER A 195 -9.49 13.27 11.10
N GLY A 196 -9.02 14.49 11.36
CA GLY A 196 -8.99 15.11 12.68
C GLY A 196 -7.68 14.86 13.44
N PHE A 197 -6.72 14.10 12.88
CA PHE A 197 -5.42 13.81 13.48
C PHE A 197 -4.30 14.53 12.71
N GLY A 198 -3.28 15.03 13.42
CA GLY A 198 -2.09 15.62 12.81
C GLY A 198 -1.13 14.58 12.23
N VAL A 199 -0.18 15.05 11.41
CA VAL A 199 1.02 14.31 11.01
C VAL A 199 2.23 14.84 11.75
N ASP A 200 3.35 14.09 11.75
CA ASP A 200 4.56 14.54 12.46
C ASP A 200 5.22 15.73 11.77
N TYR A 201 5.27 15.71 10.44
CA TYR A 201 5.89 16.76 9.63
C TYR A 201 5.11 16.94 8.32
N ARG A 202 4.92 18.23 7.93
CA ARG A 202 4.44 18.58 6.60
C ARG A 202 5.63 18.85 5.69
N VAL A 203 5.53 18.41 4.44
CA VAL A 203 6.42 18.77 3.34
C VAL A 203 5.61 19.20 2.13
N ASP A 204 6.17 20.05 1.30
CA ASP A 204 5.44 20.61 0.16
C ASP A 204 6.12 20.25 -1.19
N SER A 205 7.24 19.49 -1.17
CA SER A 205 7.95 19.11 -2.39
C SER A 205 8.52 17.67 -2.33
N PRO A 206 8.68 17.00 -3.50
CA PRO A 206 9.37 15.72 -3.58
C PRO A 206 10.84 15.79 -3.15
N GLU A 207 11.48 16.96 -3.33
CA GLU A 207 12.86 17.24 -2.92
C GLU A 207 13.03 17.12 -1.41
N GLU A 208 12.08 17.69 -0.64
CA GLU A 208 12.08 17.58 0.84
C GLU A 208 11.89 16.12 1.28
N LEU A 209 10.97 15.37 0.66
CA LEU A 209 10.79 13.94 0.93
C LEU A 209 12.09 13.16 0.68
N ALA A 210 12.73 13.41 -0.46
CA ALA A 210 13.98 12.74 -0.81
C ALA A 210 15.11 13.11 0.15
N ALA A 211 15.19 14.37 0.58
CA ALA A 211 16.19 14.83 1.55
C ALA A 211 16.00 14.15 2.92
N MET A 212 14.77 14.10 3.42
CA MET A 212 14.45 13.42 4.68
C MET A 212 14.79 11.93 4.63
N PHE A 213 14.43 11.26 3.54
CA PHE A 213 14.71 9.83 3.39
C PHE A 213 16.21 9.55 3.26
N ARG A 214 16.98 10.39 2.55
CA ARG A 214 18.45 10.28 2.50
C ARG A 214 19.06 10.44 3.90
N ALA A 215 18.64 11.47 4.66
CA ALA A 215 19.11 11.67 6.02
C ALA A 215 18.85 10.46 6.93
N GLN A 216 17.64 9.87 6.82
CA GLN A 216 17.28 8.65 7.53
C GLN A 216 18.21 7.47 7.15
N ARG A 217 18.55 7.33 5.89
CA ARG A 217 19.46 6.31 5.35
C ARG A 217 20.90 6.53 5.83
N ASP A 218 21.37 7.77 5.79
CA ASP A 218 22.74 8.14 6.22
C ASP A 218 22.94 7.89 7.72
N MET A 219 21.89 8.03 8.52
CA MET A 219 21.89 7.67 9.94
C MET A 219 21.75 6.15 10.19
N ASN A 220 21.72 5.31 9.16
CA ASN A 220 21.51 3.85 9.26
C ASN A 220 20.19 3.45 9.95
N TYR A 221 19.15 4.25 9.82
CA TYR A 221 17.84 3.91 10.32
C TYR A 221 17.32 2.66 9.62
N LYS A 222 16.78 1.72 10.37
CA LYS A 222 16.31 0.43 9.82
C LYS A 222 14.88 0.49 9.30
N GLY A 223 14.07 1.40 9.82
CA GLY A 223 12.67 1.56 9.44
C GLY A 223 12.47 2.32 8.13
N GLY A 224 11.25 2.28 7.64
CA GLY A 224 10.76 3.05 6.51
C GLY A 224 10.28 4.44 6.92
N MET A 225 9.64 5.11 5.98
CA MET A 225 8.98 6.41 6.13
C MET A 225 7.58 6.32 5.54
N LEU A 226 6.58 6.75 6.29
CA LEU A 226 5.21 6.82 5.80
C LEU A 226 4.90 8.21 5.27
N VAL A 227 4.68 8.31 3.97
CA VAL A 227 4.27 9.56 3.30
C VAL A 227 2.79 9.48 3.00
N THR A 228 2.03 10.41 3.58
CA THR A 228 0.59 10.49 3.41
C THR A 228 0.22 11.63 2.46
N ASN A 229 -0.39 11.26 1.34
CA ASN A 229 -0.73 12.14 0.23
C ASN A 229 -2.27 12.17 0.09
N PRO A 230 -2.93 13.28 0.41
CA PRO A 230 -4.38 13.37 0.36
C PRO A 230 -4.94 13.03 -1.02
N ILE A 231 -6.08 12.35 -1.05
CA ILE A 231 -6.85 12.14 -2.28
C ILE A 231 -7.11 13.50 -2.98
N PRO A 232 -7.05 13.60 -4.33
CA PRO A 232 -7.44 14.82 -5.03
C PRO A 232 -8.86 15.25 -4.63
N GLU A 233 -9.06 16.56 -4.51
CA GLU A 233 -10.30 17.11 -3.93
C GLU A 233 -11.56 16.71 -4.69
N GLU A 234 -11.46 16.67 -6.02
CA GLU A 234 -12.56 16.26 -6.90
C GLU A 234 -13.00 14.81 -6.75
N TYR A 235 -12.20 13.96 -6.13
CA TYR A 235 -12.47 12.53 -5.88
C TYR A 235 -12.64 12.21 -4.39
N ALA A 236 -12.51 13.22 -3.52
CA ALA A 236 -12.73 13.05 -2.09
C ALA A 236 -14.23 12.83 -1.80
N MET A 237 -14.52 11.84 -0.97
CA MET A 237 -15.89 11.55 -0.57
C MET A 237 -16.35 12.51 0.55
N ASP A 238 -17.66 12.74 0.62
CA ASP A 238 -18.26 13.40 1.78
C ASP A 238 -18.03 12.54 3.05
N LYS A 239 -17.51 13.19 4.10
CA LYS A 239 -17.15 12.49 5.33
C LYS A 239 -18.34 11.81 6.00
N ALA A 240 -19.50 12.42 6.03
CA ALA A 240 -20.67 11.85 6.69
C ALA A 240 -21.18 10.62 5.93
N VAL A 241 -21.14 10.65 4.60
CA VAL A 241 -21.54 9.53 3.74
C VAL A 241 -20.61 8.33 3.93
N ILE A 242 -19.30 8.55 3.86
CA ILE A 242 -18.35 7.45 3.96
C ILE A 242 -18.28 6.88 5.38
N ASP A 243 -18.35 7.72 6.43
CA ASP A 243 -18.37 7.26 7.82
C ASP A 243 -19.59 6.37 8.09
N ALA A 244 -20.79 6.77 7.61
CA ALA A 244 -22.01 5.97 7.76
C ALA A 244 -21.89 4.61 7.05
N ALA A 245 -21.31 4.57 5.84
CA ALA A 245 -21.08 3.33 5.10
C ALA A 245 -20.08 2.41 5.83
N ILE A 246 -18.98 2.97 6.38
CA ILE A 246 -17.99 2.21 7.15
C ILE A 246 -18.61 1.65 8.43
N GLU A 247 -19.36 2.43 9.19
CA GLU A 247 -20.03 1.97 10.39
C GLU A 247 -21.00 0.84 10.12
N GLN A 248 -21.77 0.93 9.02
CA GLN A 248 -22.65 -0.14 8.62
C GLN A 248 -21.87 -1.41 8.25
N ALA A 249 -20.82 -1.28 7.44
CA ALA A 249 -19.99 -2.42 7.05
C ALA A 249 -19.35 -3.11 8.26
N LEU A 250 -18.90 -2.35 9.26
CA LEU A 250 -18.34 -2.89 10.52
C LEU A 250 -19.39 -3.66 11.34
N ARG A 251 -20.61 -3.14 11.46
CA ARG A 251 -21.71 -3.87 12.13
C ARG A 251 -21.98 -5.20 11.42
N GLU A 252 -22.12 -5.19 10.10
CA GLU A 252 -22.38 -6.39 9.32
C GLU A 252 -21.23 -7.41 9.38
N ALA A 253 -19.98 -6.95 9.39
CA ALA A 253 -18.82 -7.82 9.57
C ALA A 253 -18.86 -8.56 10.93
N ASN A 254 -19.20 -7.82 11.98
CA ASN A 254 -19.32 -8.39 13.34
C ASN A 254 -20.47 -9.41 13.43
N GLU A 255 -21.64 -9.08 12.88
CA GLU A 255 -22.81 -9.98 12.84
C GLU A 255 -22.52 -11.28 12.07
N GLN A 256 -21.72 -11.21 11.01
CA GLN A 256 -21.33 -12.35 10.19
C GLN A 256 -20.09 -13.09 10.71
N GLY A 257 -19.49 -12.63 11.81
CA GLY A 257 -18.29 -13.24 12.39
C GLY A 257 -17.06 -13.18 11.48
N VAL A 258 -16.90 -12.10 10.71
CA VAL A 258 -15.75 -11.91 9.81
C VAL A 258 -14.54 -11.45 10.62
N HIS A 259 -13.45 -12.21 10.60
CA HIS A 259 -12.26 -11.95 11.42
C HIS A 259 -10.95 -12.11 10.65
N GLY A 260 -9.88 -11.48 11.18
CA GLY A 260 -8.51 -11.62 10.71
C GLY A 260 -8.32 -11.13 9.28
N LYS A 261 -7.63 -11.91 8.44
CA LYS A 261 -7.26 -11.48 7.08
C LYS A 261 -8.42 -11.23 6.12
N GLU A 262 -9.61 -11.74 6.43
CA GLU A 262 -10.82 -11.53 5.63
C GLU A 262 -11.53 -10.20 5.97
N THR A 263 -11.24 -9.58 7.11
CA THR A 263 -11.91 -8.34 7.57
C THR A 263 -11.75 -7.21 6.55
N THR A 264 -10.53 -6.86 6.17
CA THR A 264 -10.29 -5.75 5.22
C THR A 264 -10.95 -5.97 3.84
N PRO A 265 -10.80 -7.13 3.18
CA PRO A 265 -11.48 -7.38 1.89
C PRO A 265 -13.00 -7.33 1.98
N PHE A 266 -13.57 -7.82 3.08
CA PHE A 266 -15.00 -7.75 3.33
C PHE A 266 -15.48 -6.30 3.46
N LEU A 267 -14.85 -5.54 4.36
CA LEU A 267 -15.24 -4.16 4.64
C LEU A 267 -15.13 -3.26 3.40
N LEU A 268 -14.03 -3.36 2.64
CA LEU A 268 -13.86 -2.57 1.43
C LEU A 268 -14.91 -2.91 0.36
N ALA A 269 -15.20 -4.19 0.15
CA ALA A 269 -16.24 -4.62 -0.80
C ALA A 269 -17.61 -4.10 -0.38
N ARG A 270 -17.92 -4.19 0.93
CA ARG A 270 -19.21 -3.72 1.44
C ARG A 270 -19.36 -2.21 1.36
N VAL A 271 -18.29 -1.46 1.63
CA VAL A 271 -18.29 0.01 1.44
C VAL A 271 -18.54 0.38 -0.02
N VAL A 272 -17.97 -0.33 -1.00
CA VAL A 272 -18.24 -0.11 -2.42
C VAL A 272 -19.73 -0.29 -2.73
N GLU A 273 -20.37 -1.33 -2.21
CA GLU A 273 -21.81 -1.56 -2.40
C GLU A 273 -22.64 -0.45 -1.77
N LEU A 274 -22.34 -0.05 -0.53
CA LEU A 274 -23.07 0.96 0.23
C LEU A 274 -22.92 2.37 -0.35
N THR A 275 -21.85 2.64 -1.08
CA THR A 275 -21.59 3.92 -1.75
C THR A 275 -21.92 3.91 -3.24
N GLY A 276 -22.63 2.87 -3.72
CA GLY A 276 -23.00 2.78 -5.15
C GLY A 276 -21.82 2.76 -6.12
N GLY A 277 -20.62 2.37 -5.65
CA GLY A 277 -19.40 2.31 -6.44
C GLY A 277 -18.50 3.56 -6.37
N GLU A 278 -18.94 4.67 -5.79
CA GLU A 278 -18.14 5.91 -5.69
C GLU A 278 -16.82 5.68 -4.95
N SER A 279 -16.83 4.91 -3.86
CA SER A 279 -15.61 4.61 -3.11
C SER A 279 -14.58 3.81 -3.92
N LEU A 280 -15.00 3.03 -4.91
CA LEU A 280 -14.08 2.34 -5.81
C LEU A 280 -13.36 3.34 -6.72
N GLU A 281 -14.07 4.32 -7.29
CA GLU A 281 -13.44 5.36 -8.11
C GLU A 281 -12.48 6.21 -7.27
N SER A 282 -12.90 6.64 -6.09
CA SER A 282 -12.03 7.34 -5.13
C SER A 282 -10.75 6.55 -4.85
N ASN A 283 -10.86 5.23 -4.60
CA ASN A 283 -9.71 4.36 -4.38
C ASN A 283 -8.76 4.31 -5.60
N ILE A 284 -9.28 4.23 -6.80
CA ILE A 284 -8.46 4.26 -8.02
C ILE A 284 -7.70 5.58 -8.11
N GLN A 285 -8.38 6.70 -7.92
CA GLN A 285 -7.78 8.02 -8.07
C GLN A 285 -6.71 8.33 -7.00
N LEU A 286 -6.93 7.92 -5.75
CA LEU A 286 -5.90 8.09 -4.72
C LEU A 286 -4.65 7.24 -5.00
N VAL A 287 -4.79 6.02 -5.54
CA VAL A 287 -3.63 5.19 -5.93
C VAL A 287 -2.86 5.84 -7.07
N LEU A 288 -3.54 6.37 -8.08
CA LEU A 288 -2.89 7.09 -9.19
C LEU A 288 -2.17 8.34 -8.69
N ASN A 289 -2.76 9.09 -7.76
CA ASN A 289 -2.13 10.27 -7.16
C ASN A 289 -0.87 9.89 -6.38
N ASN A 290 -0.91 8.82 -5.60
CA ASN A 290 0.24 8.30 -4.86
C ASN A 290 1.35 7.80 -5.79
N ALA A 291 0.99 7.14 -6.88
CA ALA A 291 1.93 6.67 -7.90
C ALA A 291 2.69 7.84 -8.57
N ARG A 292 1.98 8.94 -8.89
CA ARG A 292 2.62 10.17 -9.43
C ARG A 292 3.64 10.76 -8.45
N LEU A 293 3.26 10.90 -7.19
CA LEU A 293 4.16 11.44 -6.16
C LEU A 293 5.37 10.51 -5.95
N ALA A 294 5.13 9.20 -5.85
CA ALA A 294 6.21 8.23 -5.68
C ALA A 294 7.19 8.24 -6.84
N ALA A 295 6.71 8.32 -8.10
CA ALA A 295 7.58 8.37 -9.28
C ALA A 295 8.46 9.63 -9.29
N ARG A 296 7.88 10.80 -9.00
CA ARG A 296 8.62 12.07 -8.92
C ARG A 296 9.66 12.05 -7.79
N THR A 297 9.31 11.48 -6.64
CA THR A 297 10.24 11.35 -5.50
C THR A 297 11.33 10.34 -5.81
N ALA A 298 11.01 9.21 -6.47
CA ALA A 298 11.99 8.20 -6.86
C ALA A 298 13.11 8.74 -7.74
N ALA A 299 12.79 9.71 -8.61
CA ALA A 299 13.78 10.37 -9.48
C ALA A 299 14.83 11.19 -8.72
N LEU A 300 14.59 11.45 -7.45
CA LEU A 300 15.45 12.24 -6.56
C LEU A 300 16.18 11.38 -5.52
N LEU A 301 15.92 10.06 -5.46
CA LEU A 301 16.54 9.12 -4.53
C LEU A 301 17.74 8.41 -5.16
#